data_b68e663cd5349725e8083e5c08cefc95
#
_entry.id   b68e663cd5349725e8083e5c08cefc95
#
_cell.length_a   1.000
_cell.length_b   1.000
_cell.length_c   1.000
_cell.angle_alpha   90.00
_cell.angle_beta   90.00
_cell.angle_gamma   90.00
#
_symmetry.space_group_name_H-M   'P 1'
#
loop_
_entity.id
_entity.type
_entity.pdbx_description
1 polymer ?
#
loop_
_entity_poly.entity_id
_entity_poly.type
_entity_poly.pdbx_seq_one_letter_code
_entity_poly.pdbx_strand_id
1 'polypeptide(L)'
;MKKVLKSPEPEELKKYKGRFSLQIKRWSDLKKNRETLNVIRDTLFADQKGLCAYCEMKLQENNRSVEHFIPRNQSTKENNHDLDWQNMLAICLPPGGMKDEDLENPQLLKDLPCCGQKKGGFIPDIRLLNPLNLPTLRLFIFSSLTGEIRPDKKACEDSGIPIENVQFTIDTLELNVQRLKDQRLAVIDEINKELDDETIDINDLEEKIAAEYFGNGIDNWPRFFTTIRWVLGAGAERHLMNISYSG
;
A
#
# COMPACT_ATOMS: atom_id res chain seq x y z
N MET A 1 3.07 5.27 0.54
CA MET A 1 1.96 4.58 1.26
C MET A 1 0.84 5.57 1.51
N LYS A 2 -0.36 5.26 1.08
CA LYS A 2 -1.56 6.09 1.22
C LYS A 2 -2.54 5.47 2.22
N LYS A 3 -3.52 6.27 2.66
CA LYS A 3 -4.68 5.75 3.40
C LYS A 3 -5.45 4.72 2.57
N VAL A 4 -5.94 3.70 3.24
CA VAL A 4 -6.83 2.69 2.64
C VAL A 4 -8.19 2.78 3.33
N LEU A 5 -9.24 2.97 2.54
CA LEU A 5 -10.62 2.87 3.01
C LEU A 5 -11.14 1.47 2.68
N LYS A 6 -11.66 0.80 3.69
CA LYS A 6 -12.24 -0.53 3.50
C LYS A 6 -13.75 -0.46 3.40
N SER A 7 -14.29 -1.18 2.43
CA SER A 7 -15.71 -1.51 2.39
C SER A 7 -16.12 -2.37 3.58
N PRO A 8 -17.42 -2.50 3.86
CA PRO A 8 -17.93 -3.45 4.85
C PRO A 8 -17.39 -4.85 4.63
N GLU A 9 -17.26 -5.61 5.70
CA GLU A 9 -16.82 -7.01 5.62
C GLU A 9 -17.68 -7.81 4.61
N PRO A 10 -17.05 -8.54 3.65
CA PRO A 10 -17.77 -9.34 2.66
C PRO A 10 -18.73 -10.36 3.30
N GLU A 11 -19.90 -10.50 2.72
CA GLU A 11 -20.93 -11.43 3.23
C GLU A 11 -20.46 -12.89 3.23
N GLU A 12 -19.62 -13.28 2.26
CA GLU A 12 -19.00 -14.60 2.18
C GLU A 12 -18.08 -14.88 3.37
N LEU A 13 -17.32 -13.87 3.83
CA LEU A 13 -16.49 -13.99 5.01
C LEU A 13 -17.34 -14.06 6.28
N LYS A 14 -18.41 -13.27 6.41
CA LYS A 14 -19.36 -13.35 7.52
C LYS A 14 -20.02 -14.72 7.58
N LYS A 15 -20.53 -15.22 6.45
CA LYS A 15 -21.12 -16.56 6.35
C LYS A 15 -20.11 -17.65 6.72
N TYR A 16 -18.87 -17.53 6.23
CA TYR A 16 -17.81 -18.46 6.59
C TYR A 16 -17.55 -18.47 8.10
N LYS A 17 -17.47 -17.31 8.73
CA LYS A 17 -17.33 -17.18 10.19
C LYS A 17 -18.51 -17.80 10.94
N GLY A 18 -19.73 -17.67 10.44
CA GLY A 18 -20.95 -18.18 11.08
C GLY A 18 -21.15 -19.70 11.05
N ARG A 19 -20.54 -20.39 10.08
CA ARG A 19 -20.78 -21.84 9.83
C ARG A 19 -20.35 -22.80 10.95
N PHE A 20 -19.49 -22.39 11.90
CA PHE A 20 -18.94 -23.28 12.93
C PHE A 20 -18.78 -22.53 14.25
N SER A 21 -19.55 -22.86 15.26
CA SER A 21 -19.62 -22.09 16.51
C SER A 21 -18.57 -22.46 17.57
N LEU A 22 -17.85 -23.57 17.45
CA LEU A 22 -17.05 -24.13 18.55
C LEU A 22 -15.51 -24.19 18.31
N GLN A 23 -15.02 -23.91 17.11
CA GLN A 23 -13.60 -23.98 16.80
C GLN A 23 -13.04 -22.63 16.38
N ILE A 24 -11.79 -22.31 16.78
CA ILE A 24 -11.06 -21.18 16.25
C ILE A 24 -10.83 -21.41 14.76
N LYS A 25 -11.43 -20.57 13.92
CA LYS A 25 -11.24 -20.65 12.49
C LYS A 25 -9.93 -20.01 12.10
N ARG A 26 -9.15 -20.73 11.30
CA ARG A 26 -7.84 -20.29 10.84
C ARG A 26 -7.88 -19.87 9.38
N TRP A 27 -6.99 -18.96 9.03
CA TRP A 27 -6.74 -18.55 7.65
C TRP A 27 -6.39 -19.75 6.75
N SER A 28 -5.62 -20.71 7.27
CA SER A 28 -5.26 -21.93 6.56
C SER A 28 -6.47 -22.75 6.11
N ASP A 29 -7.55 -22.73 6.88
CA ASP A 29 -8.77 -23.44 6.56
C ASP A 29 -9.63 -22.63 5.57
N LEU A 30 -9.69 -21.30 5.74
CA LEU A 30 -10.37 -20.42 4.79
C LEU A 30 -9.75 -20.52 3.39
N LYS A 31 -8.43 -20.64 3.28
CA LYS A 31 -7.73 -20.80 1.99
C LYS A 31 -8.21 -22.02 1.17
N LYS A 32 -8.79 -23.03 1.81
CA LYS A 32 -9.39 -24.19 1.13
C LYS A 32 -10.73 -23.85 0.49
N ASN A 33 -11.41 -22.81 0.98
CA ASN A 33 -12.63 -22.27 0.38
C ASN A 33 -12.26 -21.18 -0.66
N ARG A 34 -12.05 -21.61 -1.91
CA ARG A 34 -11.61 -20.74 -2.99
C ARG A 34 -12.57 -19.59 -3.29
N GLU A 35 -13.88 -19.83 -3.20
CA GLU A 35 -14.91 -18.82 -3.44
C GLU A 35 -14.78 -17.66 -2.44
N THR A 36 -14.80 -17.96 -1.14
CA THR A 36 -14.62 -16.94 -0.08
C THR A 36 -13.26 -16.24 -0.19
N LEU A 37 -12.19 -16.99 -0.49
CA LEU A 37 -10.84 -16.42 -0.66
C LEU A 37 -10.77 -15.43 -1.82
N ASN A 38 -11.40 -15.76 -2.95
CA ASN A 38 -11.39 -14.87 -4.12
C ASN A 38 -12.18 -13.59 -3.83
N VAL A 39 -13.37 -13.69 -3.22
CA VAL A 39 -14.15 -12.50 -2.81
C VAL A 39 -13.33 -11.60 -1.88
N ILE A 40 -12.63 -12.16 -0.89
CA ILE A 40 -11.74 -11.38 0.00
C ILE A 40 -10.65 -10.66 -0.81
N ARG A 41 -9.96 -11.37 -1.70
CA ARG A 41 -8.89 -10.80 -2.52
C ARG A 41 -9.37 -9.71 -3.45
N ASP A 42 -10.51 -9.91 -4.10
CA ASP A 42 -11.07 -8.97 -5.06
C ASP A 42 -11.60 -7.72 -4.34
N THR A 43 -12.23 -7.88 -3.18
CA THR A 43 -12.68 -6.76 -2.36
C THR A 43 -11.48 -5.93 -1.86
N LEU A 44 -10.43 -6.57 -1.32
CA LEU A 44 -9.22 -5.86 -0.90
C LEU A 44 -8.53 -5.13 -2.05
N PHE A 45 -8.48 -5.76 -3.23
CA PHE A 45 -7.93 -5.16 -4.44
C PHE A 45 -8.71 -3.90 -4.84
N ALA A 46 -10.04 -3.97 -4.84
CA ALA A 46 -10.91 -2.84 -5.16
C ALA A 46 -10.79 -1.70 -4.12
N ASP A 47 -10.82 -2.02 -2.82
CA ASP A 47 -10.67 -1.06 -1.72
C ASP A 47 -9.35 -0.30 -1.80
N GLN A 48 -8.29 -0.96 -2.28
CA GLN A 48 -6.95 -0.37 -2.43
C GLN A 48 -6.69 0.22 -3.82
N LYS A 49 -7.70 0.24 -4.69
CA LYS A 49 -7.59 0.77 -6.06
C LYS A 49 -6.48 0.09 -6.86
N GLY A 50 -6.32 -1.23 -6.68
CA GLY A 50 -5.35 -2.03 -7.40
C GLY A 50 -3.89 -1.91 -6.93
N LEU A 51 -3.64 -1.27 -5.77
CA LEU A 51 -2.29 -1.01 -5.27
C LEU A 51 -1.95 -1.86 -4.03
N CYS A 52 -0.67 -2.21 -3.91
CA CYS A 52 -0.13 -2.74 -2.66
C CYS A 52 -0.31 -1.72 -1.54
N ALA A 53 -0.87 -2.12 -0.40
CA ALA A 53 -1.13 -1.24 0.74
C ALA A 53 0.12 -0.51 1.26
N TYR A 54 1.30 -1.07 1.05
CA TYR A 54 2.56 -0.54 1.57
C TYR A 54 3.39 0.20 0.53
N CYS A 55 3.80 -0.45 -0.55
CA CYS A 55 4.71 0.15 -1.54
C CYS A 55 4.02 0.82 -2.72
N GLU A 56 2.70 0.65 -2.86
CA GLU A 56 1.90 1.20 -3.98
C GLU A 56 2.27 0.66 -5.37
N MET A 57 2.96 -0.49 -5.43
CA MET A 57 3.08 -1.24 -6.67
C MET A 57 1.72 -1.72 -7.14
N LYS A 58 1.51 -1.71 -8.46
CA LYS A 58 0.28 -2.24 -9.06
C LYS A 58 0.18 -3.75 -8.81
N LEU A 59 -0.94 -4.17 -8.27
CA LEU A 59 -1.25 -5.58 -8.02
C LEU A 59 -1.87 -6.23 -9.26
N GLN A 60 -1.48 -7.47 -9.51
CA GLN A 60 -2.04 -8.34 -10.54
C GLN A 60 -2.47 -9.66 -9.87
N GLU A 61 -3.26 -10.48 -10.54
CA GLU A 61 -3.74 -11.75 -9.98
C GLU A 61 -2.61 -12.66 -9.49
N ASN A 62 -1.51 -12.73 -10.22
CA ASN A 62 -0.37 -13.59 -9.93
C ASN A 62 0.62 -13.00 -8.92
N ASN A 63 0.53 -11.72 -8.57
CA ASN A 63 1.47 -11.05 -7.67
C ASN A 63 0.81 -10.45 -6.42
N ARG A 64 -0.43 -10.82 -6.08
CA ARG A 64 -1.15 -10.31 -4.91
C ARG A 64 -1.33 -11.37 -3.82
N SER A 65 -1.15 -10.96 -2.58
CA SER A 65 -1.38 -11.78 -1.39
C SER A 65 -2.21 -11.01 -0.36
N VAL A 66 -2.84 -11.76 0.56
CA VAL A 66 -3.51 -11.18 1.72
C VAL A 66 -2.51 -11.15 2.87
N GLU A 67 -2.24 -9.94 3.34
CA GLU A 67 -1.44 -9.65 4.51
C GLU A 67 -2.34 -9.52 5.74
N HIS A 68 -1.85 -9.98 6.88
CA HIS A 68 -2.43 -9.72 8.18
C HIS A 68 -1.56 -8.72 8.92
N PHE A 69 -2.06 -7.51 9.15
CA PHE A 69 -1.29 -6.45 9.81
C PHE A 69 -0.80 -6.91 11.18
N ILE A 70 -1.69 -7.43 12.02
CA ILE A 70 -1.32 -8.20 13.23
C ILE A 70 -1.12 -9.65 12.81
N PRO A 71 0.06 -10.26 13.09
CA PRO A 71 0.36 -11.61 12.68
C PRO A 71 -0.66 -12.64 13.19
N ARG A 72 -0.98 -13.61 12.35
CA ARG A 72 -1.98 -14.66 12.64
C ARG A 72 -1.68 -15.48 13.87
N ASN A 73 -0.40 -15.65 14.22
CA ASN A 73 0.00 -16.37 15.43
C ASN A 73 -0.35 -15.63 16.74
N GLN A 74 -0.82 -14.38 16.65
CA GLN A 74 -1.35 -13.62 17.77
C GLN A 74 -2.86 -13.84 17.98
N SER A 75 -3.52 -14.67 17.16
CA SER A 75 -4.93 -15.00 17.32
C SER A 75 -5.19 -15.84 18.57
N THR A 76 -6.18 -15.40 19.36
CA THR A 76 -6.72 -16.12 20.51
C THR A 76 -8.18 -16.53 20.26
N LYS A 77 -8.82 -17.17 21.23
CA LYS A 77 -10.26 -17.49 21.16
C LYS A 77 -11.13 -16.22 21.17
N GLU A 78 -10.71 -15.25 21.96
CA GLU A 78 -11.40 -13.98 22.17
C GLU A 78 -11.13 -12.99 21.04
N ASN A 79 -9.94 -13.07 20.41
CA ASN A 79 -9.48 -12.13 19.40
C ASN A 79 -8.85 -12.87 18.20
N ASN A 80 -9.67 -13.15 17.19
CA ASN A 80 -9.24 -13.91 16.02
C ASN A 80 -8.71 -13.00 14.91
N HIS A 81 -7.43 -12.66 14.97
CA HIS A 81 -6.73 -11.89 13.94
C HIS A 81 -6.62 -12.58 12.58
N ASP A 82 -6.82 -13.91 12.53
CA ASP A 82 -6.79 -14.69 11.27
C ASP A 82 -7.92 -14.32 10.31
N LEU A 83 -9.10 -13.99 10.84
CA LEU A 83 -10.31 -13.72 10.05
C LEU A 83 -10.90 -12.34 10.34
N ASP A 84 -10.16 -11.47 11.00
CA ASP A 84 -10.56 -10.09 11.19
C ASP A 84 -10.39 -9.32 9.87
N TRP A 85 -11.52 -8.86 9.31
CA TRP A 85 -11.54 -8.08 8.07
C TRP A 85 -10.66 -6.83 8.16
N GLN A 86 -10.68 -6.13 9.31
CA GLN A 86 -9.88 -4.92 9.52
C GLN A 86 -8.39 -5.20 9.67
N ASN A 87 -8.01 -6.46 9.87
CA ASN A 87 -6.62 -6.90 9.93
C ASN A 87 -6.04 -7.32 8.56
N MET A 88 -6.85 -7.35 7.50
CA MET A 88 -6.45 -7.85 6.17
C MET A 88 -6.14 -6.70 5.23
N LEU A 89 -5.06 -6.84 4.45
CA LEU A 89 -4.63 -5.91 3.40
C LEU A 89 -4.18 -6.69 2.15
N ALA A 90 -4.34 -6.13 0.97
CA ALA A 90 -3.72 -6.67 -0.24
C ALA A 90 -2.29 -6.13 -0.36
N ILE A 91 -1.33 -7.03 -0.56
CA ILE A 91 0.09 -6.68 -0.75
C ILE A 91 0.66 -7.37 -1.99
N CYS A 92 1.77 -6.80 -2.48
CA CYS A 92 2.55 -7.45 -3.52
C CYS A 92 3.30 -8.68 -2.99
N LEU A 93 3.47 -9.66 -3.87
CA LEU A 93 4.46 -10.72 -3.71
C LEU A 93 5.80 -10.27 -4.32
N PRO A 94 6.95 -10.86 -3.95
CA PRO A 94 8.19 -10.61 -4.64
C PRO A 94 8.08 -11.03 -6.11
N PRO A 95 8.87 -10.40 -6.99
CA PRO A 95 9.03 -10.89 -8.33
C PRO A 95 9.48 -12.36 -8.33
N GLY A 96 8.78 -13.21 -9.07
CA GLY A 96 9.16 -14.62 -9.25
C GLY A 96 8.72 -15.60 -8.16
N GLY A 97 7.97 -15.16 -7.12
CA GLY A 97 7.52 -16.07 -6.05
C GLY A 97 8.69 -16.66 -5.26
N MET A 98 9.73 -15.84 -5.03
CA MET A 98 10.97 -16.23 -4.32
C MET A 98 10.64 -16.96 -3.02
N LYS A 99 11.26 -18.12 -2.85
CA LYS A 99 11.28 -18.86 -1.59
C LYS A 99 12.50 -18.42 -0.76
N ASP A 100 12.49 -18.74 0.54
CA ASP A 100 13.61 -18.41 1.44
C ASP A 100 14.97 -18.95 0.92
N GLU A 101 14.95 -20.05 0.16
CA GLU A 101 16.11 -20.67 -0.49
C GLU A 101 16.76 -19.78 -1.59
N ASP A 102 16.01 -18.83 -2.14
CA ASP A 102 16.49 -17.92 -3.20
C ASP A 102 17.29 -16.74 -2.62
N LEU A 103 17.26 -16.53 -1.31
CA LEU A 103 17.93 -15.41 -0.62
C LEU A 103 19.46 -15.58 -0.55
N GLU A 104 20.00 -16.75 -0.88
CA GLU A 104 21.45 -17.01 -0.92
C GLU A 104 22.08 -16.63 -2.28
N ASN A 105 21.30 -16.31 -3.30
CA ASN A 105 21.80 -15.95 -4.62
C ASN A 105 22.06 -14.44 -4.73
N PRO A 106 23.34 -13.96 -4.88
CA PRO A 106 23.66 -12.55 -4.96
C PRO A 106 22.99 -11.81 -6.13
N GLN A 107 22.60 -12.49 -7.19
CA GLN A 107 21.90 -11.93 -8.34
C GLN A 107 20.43 -11.67 -8.02
N LEU A 108 19.86 -12.44 -7.09
CA LEU A 108 18.49 -12.28 -6.57
C LEU A 108 18.42 -11.30 -5.39
N LEU A 109 19.55 -10.94 -4.76
CA LEU A 109 19.63 -9.91 -3.72
C LEU A 109 19.20 -8.51 -4.18
N LYS A 110 19.14 -8.26 -5.50
CA LYS A 110 18.50 -7.05 -6.05
C LYS A 110 17.00 -7.02 -5.80
N ASP A 111 16.40 -8.17 -5.50
CA ASP A 111 14.98 -8.37 -5.24
C ASP A 111 14.68 -8.64 -3.75
N LEU A 112 15.40 -8.00 -2.85
CA LEU A 112 15.16 -8.11 -1.41
C LEU A 112 13.67 -7.99 -1.08
N PRO A 113 13.16 -8.84 -0.17
CA PRO A 113 11.77 -8.79 0.25
C PRO A 113 11.44 -7.40 0.82
N CYS A 114 10.25 -6.92 0.52
CA CYS A 114 9.69 -5.70 1.08
C CYS A 114 8.26 -5.95 1.56
N CYS A 115 7.63 -4.93 2.10
CA CYS A 115 6.21 -4.97 2.50
C CYS A 115 5.92 -6.07 3.54
N GLY A 116 4.81 -6.79 3.40
CA GLY A 116 4.41 -7.80 4.36
C GLY A 116 5.37 -8.98 4.48
N GLN A 117 6.15 -9.27 3.45
CA GLN A 117 7.16 -10.31 3.52
C GLN A 117 8.33 -9.92 4.42
N LYS A 118 8.78 -8.66 4.29
CA LYS A 118 9.83 -8.14 5.19
C LYS A 118 9.30 -8.00 6.62
N LYS A 119 8.07 -7.51 6.78
CA LYS A 119 7.40 -7.44 8.08
C LYS A 119 7.30 -8.82 8.74
N GLY A 120 6.98 -9.86 7.98
CA GLY A 120 6.90 -11.24 8.46
C GLY A 120 6.05 -11.38 9.72
N GLY A 121 6.63 -11.98 10.76
CA GLY A 121 5.99 -12.17 12.06
C GLY A 121 6.12 -11.00 13.04
N PHE A 122 6.61 -9.83 12.61
CA PHE A 122 6.72 -8.65 13.48
C PHE A 122 5.34 -8.27 14.04
N ILE A 123 5.24 -8.16 15.37
CA ILE A 123 4.02 -7.74 16.06
C ILE A 123 3.99 -6.22 16.06
N PRO A 124 3.02 -5.59 15.36
CA PRO A 124 2.96 -4.14 15.26
C PRO A 124 2.78 -3.50 16.62
N ASP A 125 3.56 -2.47 16.87
CA ASP A 125 3.31 -1.51 17.93
C ASP A 125 2.87 -0.16 17.33
N ILE A 126 2.76 0.87 18.16
CA ILE A 126 2.30 2.21 17.77
C ILE A 126 3.21 2.87 16.71
N ARG A 127 4.43 2.41 16.51
CA ARG A 127 5.38 2.97 15.53
C ARG A 127 5.13 2.49 14.11
N LEU A 128 4.61 1.27 13.94
CA LEU A 128 4.29 0.77 12.59
C LEU A 128 2.95 1.33 12.14
N LEU A 129 2.97 2.19 11.14
CA LEU A 129 1.77 2.83 10.62
C LEU A 129 0.86 1.83 9.91
N ASN A 130 -0.40 1.75 10.36
CA ASN A 130 -1.41 0.95 9.68
C ASN A 130 -2.03 1.77 8.54
N PRO A 131 -2.03 1.28 7.28
CA PRO A 131 -2.64 1.98 6.14
C PRO A 131 -4.12 2.37 6.36
N LEU A 132 -4.86 1.63 7.19
CA LEU A 132 -6.26 1.95 7.50
C LEU A 132 -6.41 3.22 8.36
N ASN A 133 -5.39 3.56 9.13
CA ASN A 133 -5.41 4.66 10.11
C ASN A 133 -4.61 5.88 9.65
N LEU A 134 -4.06 5.86 8.43
CA LEU A 134 -3.34 7.00 7.91
C LEU A 134 -4.26 8.21 7.69
N PRO A 135 -3.74 9.45 7.82
CA PRO A 135 -4.45 10.62 7.35
C PRO A 135 -4.53 10.63 5.82
N THR A 136 -5.38 11.48 5.27
CA THR A 136 -5.39 11.76 3.83
C THR A 136 -4.20 12.61 3.40
N LEU A 137 -3.60 13.33 4.35
CA LEU A 137 -2.37 14.09 4.15
C LEU A 137 -1.20 13.15 3.81
N ARG A 138 -0.40 13.54 2.84
CA ARG A 138 0.77 12.78 2.39
C ARG A 138 1.92 12.89 3.38
N LEU A 139 2.27 11.79 4.07
CA LEU A 139 3.34 11.75 5.10
C LEU A 139 4.75 11.54 4.53
N PHE A 140 4.89 11.41 3.22
CA PHE A 140 6.13 10.99 2.57
C PHE A 140 6.58 12.00 1.53
N ILE A 141 7.89 12.22 1.46
CA ILE A 141 8.59 12.90 0.37
C ILE A 141 9.52 11.92 -0.33
N PHE A 142 9.99 12.29 -1.51
CA PHE A 142 10.84 11.44 -2.33
C PHE A 142 12.08 12.22 -2.79
N SER A 143 13.14 11.49 -3.09
CA SER A 143 14.32 12.08 -3.72
C SER A 143 14.16 12.01 -5.24
N SER A 144 14.19 13.15 -5.92
CA SER A 144 14.21 13.21 -7.38
C SER A 144 15.50 12.67 -8.02
N LEU A 145 16.53 12.43 -7.21
CA LEU A 145 17.81 11.88 -7.69
C LEU A 145 17.91 10.37 -7.51
N THR A 146 17.21 9.80 -6.53
CA THR A 146 17.41 8.40 -6.15
C THR A 146 16.12 7.59 -6.01
N GLY A 147 14.94 8.21 -6.07
CA GLY A 147 13.65 7.57 -5.80
C GLY A 147 13.46 7.13 -4.34
N GLU A 148 14.35 7.52 -3.43
CA GLU A 148 14.28 7.21 -2.02
C GLU A 148 13.07 7.87 -1.37
N ILE A 149 12.30 7.11 -0.55
CA ILE A 149 11.19 7.62 0.24
C ILE A 149 11.69 8.04 1.63
N ARG A 150 11.22 9.18 2.11
CA ARG A 150 11.55 9.74 3.42
C ARG A 150 10.30 10.32 4.09
N PRO A 151 10.30 10.52 5.42
CA PRO A 151 9.23 11.25 6.09
C PRO A 151 9.15 12.71 5.62
N ASP A 152 7.93 13.22 5.45
CA ASP A 152 7.66 14.64 5.30
C ASP A 152 7.50 15.27 6.69
N LYS A 153 8.51 16.03 7.13
CA LYS A 153 8.55 16.62 8.47
C LYS A 153 7.31 17.49 8.74
N LYS A 154 6.96 18.37 7.79
CA LYS A 154 5.83 19.27 7.96
C LYS A 154 4.51 18.50 8.03
N ALA A 155 4.29 17.54 7.14
CA ALA A 155 3.09 16.72 7.16
C ALA A 155 2.97 15.86 8.43
N CYS A 156 4.09 15.39 8.97
CA CYS A 156 4.13 14.70 10.26
C CYS A 156 3.67 15.62 11.40
N GLU A 157 4.20 16.85 11.47
CA GLU A 157 3.80 17.86 12.45
C GLU A 157 2.31 18.21 12.32
N ASP A 158 1.84 18.51 11.11
CA ASP A 158 0.45 18.89 10.82
C ASP A 158 -0.56 17.77 11.14
N SER A 159 -0.14 16.50 11.04
CA SER A 159 -0.99 15.33 11.34
C SER A 159 -0.85 14.79 12.76
N GLY A 160 0.09 15.30 13.56
CA GLY A 160 0.40 14.79 14.88
C GLY A 160 1.01 13.38 14.90
N ILE A 161 1.57 12.92 13.77
CA ILE A 161 2.24 11.62 13.66
C ILE A 161 3.74 11.82 13.87
N PRO A 162 4.37 11.15 14.86
CA PRO A 162 5.81 11.25 15.07
C PRO A 162 6.60 10.87 13.82
N ILE A 163 7.58 11.71 13.44
CA ILE A 163 8.42 11.49 12.27
C ILE A 163 9.16 10.14 12.35
N GLU A 164 9.50 9.73 13.56
CA GLU A 164 10.17 8.47 13.88
C GLU A 164 9.29 7.27 13.54
N ASN A 165 7.96 7.39 13.65
CA ASN A 165 7.02 6.33 13.29
C ASN A 165 6.95 6.16 11.77
N VAL A 166 7.01 7.26 11.02
CA VAL A 166 7.06 7.22 9.55
C VAL A 166 8.37 6.58 9.09
N GLN A 167 9.51 6.98 9.69
CA GLN A 167 10.81 6.39 9.38
C GLN A 167 10.84 4.89 9.78
N PHE A 168 10.38 4.54 10.98
CA PHE A 168 10.28 3.16 11.43
C PHE A 168 9.45 2.29 10.48
N THR A 169 8.36 2.83 9.95
CA THR A 169 7.52 2.14 8.97
C THR A 169 8.26 1.90 7.65
N ILE A 170 9.00 2.90 7.15
CA ILE A 170 9.83 2.78 5.94
C ILE A 170 10.84 1.66 6.11
N ASP A 171 11.55 1.63 7.25
CA ASP A 171 12.62 0.67 7.53
C ASP A 171 12.07 -0.74 7.78
N THR A 172 11.02 -0.88 8.60
CA THR A 172 10.40 -2.17 8.91
C THR A 172 9.83 -2.87 7.66
N LEU A 173 9.30 -2.09 6.73
CA LEU A 173 8.72 -2.60 5.48
C LEU A 173 9.73 -2.63 4.33
N GLU A 174 10.98 -2.20 4.53
CA GLU A 174 12.03 -2.08 3.51
C GLU A 174 11.53 -1.36 2.26
N LEU A 175 10.91 -0.19 2.45
CA LEU A 175 10.35 0.57 1.33
C LEU A 175 11.42 1.25 0.47
N ASN A 176 12.70 1.20 0.85
CA ASN A 176 13.85 1.74 0.13
C ASN A 176 14.73 0.66 -0.53
N VAL A 177 14.21 -0.56 -0.74
CA VAL A 177 14.92 -1.54 -1.59
C VAL A 177 15.16 -0.97 -2.99
N GLN A 178 16.30 -1.33 -3.59
CA GLN A 178 16.77 -0.69 -4.82
C GLN A 178 15.72 -0.69 -5.95
N ARG A 179 15.07 -1.83 -6.19
CA ARG A 179 14.02 -1.92 -7.20
C ARG A 179 12.85 -0.93 -7.01
N LEU A 180 12.46 -0.64 -5.76
CA LEU A 180 11.41 0.34 -5.49
C LEU A 180 11.88 1.77 -5.71
N LYS A 181 13.14 2.06 -5.38
CA LYS A 181 13.77 3.35 -5.67
C LYS A 181 13.84 3.60 -7.18
N ASP A 182 14.37 2.63 -7.93
CA ASP A 182 14.51 2.74 -9.39
C ASP A 182 13.16 2.95 -10.09
N GLN A 183 12.13 2.22 -9.65
CA GLN A 183 10.80 2.35 -10.23
C GLN A 183 10.10 3.67 -9.87
N ARG A 184 10.32 4.22 -8.67
CA ARG A 184 9.83 5.55 -8.30
C ARG A 184 10.56 6.63 -9.11
N LEU A 185 11.88 6.51 -9.24
CA LEU A 185 12.67 7.42 -10.04
C LEU A 185 12.19 7.47 -11.48
N ALA A 186 11.91 6.31 -12.09
CA ALA A 186 11.35 6.24 -13.43
C ALA A 186 10.00 6.98 -13.57
N VAL A 187 9.12 6.90 -12.55
CA VAL A 187 7.85 7.65 -12.52
C VAL A 187 8.10 9.15 -12.33
N ILE A 188 9.04 9.53 -11.48
CA ILE A 188 9.43 10.94 -11.28
C ILE A 188 9.95 11.53 -12.59
N ASP A 189 10.84 10.82 -13.30
CA ASP A 189 11.42 11.25 -14.57
C ASP A 189 10.37 11.34 -15.68
N GLU A 190 9.39 10.43 -15.70
CA GLU A 190 8.26 10.46 -16.63
C GLU A 190 7.41 11.72 -16.46
N ILE A 191 7.00 12.02 -15.23
CA ILE A 191 6.18 13.20 -14.93
C ILE A 191 6.98 14.50 -15.15
N ASN A 192 8.25 14.55 -14.76
CA ASN A 192 9.07 15.74 -15.00
C ASN A 192 9.17 16.08 -16.49
N LYS A 193 9.25 15.08 -17.38
CA LYS A 193 9.21 15.32 -18.83
C LYS A 193 7.87 15.90 -19.31
N GLU A 194 6.77 15.50 -18.69
CA GLU A 194 5.45 16.06 -19.00
C GLU A 194 5.33 17.50 -18.47
N LEU A 195 6.02 17.84 -17.38
CA LEU A 195 6.06 19.19 -16.79
C LEU A 195 7.01 20.15 -17.53
N ASP A 196 7.85 19.67 -18.45
CA ASP A 196 8.77 20.50 -19.24
C ASP A 196 8.10 21.32 -20.37
N ASP A 197 6.75 21.33 -20.46
CA ASP A 197 6.01 22.14 -21.44
C ASP A 197 5.94 23.61 -20.99
N GLU A 198 6.87 24.42 -21.49
CA GLU A 198 6.98 25.86 -21.19
C GLU A 198 5.82 26.71 -21.73
N THR A 199 4.90 26.14 -22.51
CA THR A 199 3.78 26.87 -23.13
C THR A 199 2.58 27.06 -22.21
N ILE A 200 2.52 26.32 -21.09
CA ILE A 200 1.40 26.30 -20.14
C ILE A 200 1.91 26.78 -18.77
N ASP A 201 1.07 27.52 -18.03
CA ASP A 201 1.38 27.85 -16.64
C ASP A 201 1.59 26.55 -15.83
N ILE A 202 2.64 26.50 -15.03
CA ILE A 202 3.03 25.29 -14.30
C ILE A 202 1.91 24.76 -13.38
N ASN A 203 1.14 25.64 -12.75
CA ASN A 203 0.04 25.24 -11.86
C ASN A 203 -1.10 24.58 -12.63
N ASP A 204 -1.41 25.10 -13.82
CA ASP A 204 -2.46 24.56 -14.69
C ASP A 204 -1.99 23.23 -15.29
N LEU A 205 -0.71 23.12 -15.64
CA LEU A 205 -0.10 21.90 -16.15
C LEU A 205 -0.07 20.81 -15.09
N GLU A 206 0.34 21.10 -13.86
CA GLU A 206 0.29 20.15 -12.74
C GLU A 206 -1.11 19.59 -12.51
N GLU A 207 -2.15 20.45 -12.53
CA GLU A 207 -3.52 20.01 -12.30
C GLU A 207 -4.06 19.20 -13.48
N LYS A 208 -3.72 19.57 -14.72
CA LYS A 208 -4.05 18.80 -15.91
C LYS A 208 -3.44 17.40 -15.86
N ILE A 209 -2.15 17.30 -15.60
CA ILE A 209 -1.45 16.01 -15.47
C ILE A 209 -2.04 15.19 -14.30
N ALA A 210 -2.35 15.83 -13.16
CA ALA A 210 -3.02 15.17 -12.05
C ALA A 210 -4.37 14.58 -12.45
N ALA A 211 -5.15 15.29 -13.26
CA ALA A 211 -6.42 14.78 -13.79
C ALA A 211 -6.24 13.58 -14.73
N GLU A 212 -5.18 13.55 -15.52
CA GLU A 212 -4.85 12.40 -16.37
C GLU A 212 -4.46 11.16 -15.55
N TYR A 213 -3.61 11.32 -14.52
CA TYR A 213 -3.16 10.22 -13.70
C TYR A 213 -4.22 9.71 -12.70
N PHE A 214 -4.98 10.60 -12.08
CA PHE A 214 -5.92 10.23 -11.01
C PHE A 214 -7.38 10.13 -11.49
N GLY A 215 -7.70 10.64 -12.67
CA GLY A 215 -9.04 10.59 -13.24
C GLY A 215 -10.09 11.15 -12.28
N ASN A 216 -11.23 10.46 -12.21
CA ASN A 216 -12.33 10.80 -11.31
C ASN A 216 -12.28 10.06 -9.95
N GLY A 217 -11.20 9.32 -9.66
CA GLY A 217 -11.02 8.56 -8.43
C GLY A 217 -11.85 7.26 -8.33
N ILE A 218 -12.60 6.89 -9.36
CA ILE A 218 -13.41 5.66 -9.37
C ILE A 218 -12.55 4.45 -9.76
N ASP A 219 -11.70 4.62 -10.75
CA ASP A 219 -10.85 3.57 -11.29
C ASP A 219 -9.66 3.23 -10.39
N ASN A 220 -8.87 2.26 -10.82
CA ASN A 220 -7.63 1.91 -10.13
C ASN A 220 -6.63 3.08 -10.18
N TRP A 221 -5.94 3.29 -9.06
CA TRP A 221 -4.88 4.30 -8.99
C TRP A 221 -3.65 3.88 -9.81
N PRO A 222 -2.88 4.86 -10.33
CA PRO A 222 -1.59 4.60 -10.93
C PRO A 222 -0.61 4.05 -9.88
N ARG A 223 0.35 3.22 -10.32
CA ARG A 223 1.44 2.78 -9.43
C ARG A 223 2.15 3.97 -8.82
N PHE A 224 2.58 3.84 -7.57
CA PHE A 224 3.26 4.92 -6.84
C PHE A 224 2.44 6.21 -6.74
N PHE A 225 1.14 6.07 -6.50
CA PHE A 225 0.20 7.17 -6.31
C PHE A 225 0.75 8.32 -5.44
N THR A 226 1.35 7.98 -4.29
CA THR A 226 1.92 8.98 -3.37
C THR A 226 3.15 9.69 -3.96
N THR A 227 3.94 9.01 -4.81
CA THR A 227 5.07 9.62 -5.52
C THR A 227 4.58 10.61 -6.56
N ILE A 228 3.59 10.22 -7.38
CA ILE A 228 2.96 11.10 -8.38
C ILE A 228 2.37 12.33 -7.70
N ARG A 229 1.62 12.13 -6.62
CA ARG A 229 1.05 13.20 -5.81
C ARG A 229 2.12 14.16 -5.26
N TRP A 230 3.30 13.64 -4.92
CA TRP A 230 4.41 14.47 -4.46
C TRP A 230 5.04 15.29 -5.59
N VAL A 231 5.27 14.71 -6.76
CA VAL A 231 5.86 15.41 -7.91
C VAL A 231 4.95 16.54 -8.40
N LEU A 232 3.64 16.27 -8.52
CA LEU A 232 2.64 17.22 -9.00
C LEU A 232 2.19 18.23 -7.94
N GLY A 233 2.70 18.14 -6.73
CA GLY A 233 2.56 19.15 -5.68
C GLY A 233 1.15 19.69 -5.48
N ALA A 234 0.99 21.02 -5.61
CA ALA A 234 -0.27 21.70 -5.38
C ALA A 234 -1.34 21.33 -6.41
N GLY A 235 -0.97 21.07 -7.66
CA GLY A 235 -1.91 20.63 -8.71
C GLY A 235 -2.58 19.30 -8.35
N ALA A 236 -1.80 18.32 -7.86
CA ALA A 236 -2.34 17.06 -7.37
C ALA A 236 -3.31 17.25 -6.19
N GLU A 237 -2.97 18.12 -5.23
CA GLU A 237 -3.82 18.35 -4.05
C GLU A 237 -5.15 19.01 -4.46
N ARG A 238 -5.14 20.01 -5.38
CA ARG A 238 -6.37 20.64 -5.90
C ARG A 238 -7.25 19.60 -6.62
N HIS A 239 -6.66 18.81 -7.51
CA HIS A 239 -7.42 17.79 -8.23
C HIS A 239 -8.03 16.75 -7.28
N LEU A 240 -7.24 16.21 -6.34
CA LEU A 240 -7.71 15.22 -5.35
C LEU A 240 -8.84 15.80 -4.46
N MET A 241 -8.78 17.08 -4.12
CA MET A 241 -9.86 17.78 -3.41
C MET A 241 -11.12 17.85 -4.28
N ASN A 242 -10.99 18.21 -5.56
CA ASN A 242 -12.12 18.31 -6.51
C ASN A 242 -12.86 16.99 -6.69
N ILE A 243 -12.14 15.86 -6.67
CA ILE A 243 -12.75 14.52 -6.73
C ILE A 243 -13.11 13.93 -5.36
N SER A 244 -13.04 14.74 -4.29
CA SER A 244 -13.37 14.32 -2.90
C SER A 244 -12.55 13.11 -2.42
N TYR A 245 -11.25 13.10 -2.72
CA TYR A 245 -10.35 12.04 -2.27
C TYR A 245 -10.33 11.91 -0.75
N SER A 246 -10.57 10.71 -0.26
CA SER A 246 -10.63 10.40 1.19
C SER A 246 -9.71 9.22 1.61
N GLY A 247 -9.07 8.57 0.62
CA GLY A 247 -8.13 7.46 0.89
C GLY A 247 -7.94 6.47 -0.25
#